data_7457588641d427813e468ad829a53159
#
_entry.id   7457588641d427813e468ad829a53159
#
_cell.length_a   1.000
_cell.length_b   1.000
_cell.length_c   1.000
_cell.angle_alpha   90.00
_cell.angle_beta   90.00
_cell.angle_gamma   90.00
#
_symmetry.space_group_name_H-M   'P 1'
#
loop_
_entity.id
_entity.type
_entity.pdbx_description
1 polymer ?
#
loop_
_entity_poly.entity_id
_entity_poly.type
_entity_poly.pdbx_seq_one_letter_code
_entity_poly.pdbx_strand_id
1 'polypeptide(L)'
;MRLFQLMPFGAAYLQYFAGKYGWPAQANFIALRRHLLSDRFLSSHILDPVDQEEEWAFISVPDDARTQRAWANEKGMPSSATDTEILLAQIEEHRTDVFYNHGPITFDSKFLRRLPASVKVKLCWIASPIKNADLSLHDRCVCNFQGLLDQWQRLGLKTAWFEPAHDTVASRYAIGSERRVDVAFAGGYSRHHVKRNDLLKRISALGDRYDVRFHFLLGKAARLVNHNFLFRQAFPKLAIDAALRSVTYPPVFGRALYELFGSAKIVVNAAIDMASEYRGNMRCWEAMGCGAIMLSDSGIYPDSMKDGRDFTTYRDADDALDKIESILADYDSWREMAESGRRTMENAYPKHRQWKEFERLVESV
;
A
#
# COMPACT_ATOMS: atom_id res chain seq x y z
N MET A 1 -4.32 -7.73 25.78
CA MET A 1 -3.35 -7.65 24.66
C MET A 1 -3.02 -6.18 24.41
N ARG A 2 -1.73 -5.81 24.37
CA ARG A 2 -1.26 -4.48 23.98
C ARG A 2 -0.50 -4.60 22.67
N LEU A 3 -1.06 -4.03 21.61
CA LEU A 3 -0.55 -4.13 20.23
C LEU A 3 0.39 -2.97 19.91
N PHE A 4 1.57 -3.25 19.39
CA PHE A 4 2.47 -2.28 18.80
C PHE A 4 2.66 -2.57 17.31
N GLN A 5 2.13 -1.70 16.46
CA GLN A 5 2.31 -1.77 15.01
C GLN A 5 3.49 -0.91 14.58
N LEU A 6 4.49 -1.54 13.99
CA LEU A 6 5.65 -0.86 13.38
C LEU A 6 5.40 -0.70 11.88
N MET A 7 5.35 0.55 11.39
CA MET A 7 4.96 0.85 10.02
C MET A 7 5.87 1.89 9.37
N PRO A 8 6.98 1.48 8.73
CA PRO A 8 7.80 2.39 7.95
C PRO A 8 7.05 2.92 6.72
N PHE A 9 7.12 4.22 6.48
CA PHE A 9 6.41 4.86 5.37
C PHE A 9 7.28 5.11 4.13
N GLY A 10 8.60 5.18 4.31
CA GLY A 10 9.55 5.43 3.25
C GLY A 10 9.74 6.91 2.90
N ALA A 11 10.98 7.28 2.60
CA ALA A 11 11.37 8.67 2.37
C ALA A 11 10.58 9.36 1.23
N ALA A 12 10.17 8.63 0.20
CA ALA A 12 9.43 9.21 -0.92
C ALA A 12 8.04 9.71 -0.49
N TYR A 13 7.33 8.92 0.33
CA TYR A 13 6.06 9.35 0.87
C TYR A 13 6.21 10.48 1.89
N LEU A 14 7.16 10.38 2.82
CA LEU A 14 7.38 11.41 3.83
C LEU A 14 7.73 12.78 3.21
N GLN A 15 8.51 12.79 2.11
CA GLN A 15 8.77 14.00 1.33
C GLN A 15 7.51 14.54 0.65
N TYR A 16 6.71 13.66 0.04
CA TYR A 16 5.43 14.03 -0.56
C TYR A 16 4.48 14.62 0.47
N PHE A 17 4.32 13.96 1.62
CA PHE A 17 3.45 14.40 2.70
C PHE A 17 3.85 15.78 3.21
N ALA A 18 5.13 15.96 3.53
CA ALA A 18 5.66 17.24 4.01
C ALA A 18 5.47 18.37 2.96
N GLY A 19 5.66 18.08 1.69
CA GLY A 19 5.47 19.05 0.61
C GLY A 19 4.01 19.42 0.34
N LYS A 20 3.09 18.47 0.53
CA LYS A 20 1.67 18.66 0.23
C LYS A 20 0.89 19.28 1.40
N TYR A 21 1.14 18.79 2.60
CA TYR A 21 0.33 19.14 3.77
C TYR A 21 1.09 20.01 4.78
N GLY A 22 2.42 20.04 4.71
CA GLY A 22 3.25 20.67 5.72
C GLY A 22 3.18 19.95 7.06
N TRP A 23 3.63 20.63 8.11
CA TRP A 23 3.58 20.13 9.47
C TRP A 23 3.01 21.21 10.40
N PRO A 24 2.15 20.87 11.36
CA PRO A 24 1.63 21.83 12.31
C PRO A 24 2.77 22.39 13.18
N ALA A 25 2.78 23.72 13.37
CA ALA A 25 3.74 24.40 14.23
C ALA A 25 3.49 24.00 15.70
N GLN A 26 4.57 23.82 16.47
CA GLN A 26 4.53 23.57 17.93
C GLN A 26 3.63 22.37 18.34
N ALA A 27 3.47 21.38 17.46
CA ALA A 27 2.65 20.21 17.74
C ALA A 27 3.42 19.19 18.60
N ASN A 28 2.73 18.60 19.56
CA ASN A 28 3.23 17.47 20.33
C ASN A 28 3.23 16.17 19.50
N PHE A 29 3.83 15.12 20.04
CA PHE A 29 3.92 13.81 19.38
C PHE A 29 2.56 13.30 18.88
N ILE A 30 1.53 13.34 19.72
CA ILE A 30 0.20 12.85 19.38
C ILE A 30 -0.38 13.62 18.18
N ALA A 31 -0.28 14.95 18.18
CA ALA A 31 -0.78 15.78 17.08
C ALA A 31 -0.01 15.54 15.78
N LEU A 32 1.32 15.39 15.83
CA LEU A 32 2.15 15.07 14.66
C LEU A 32 1.81 13.70 14.09
N ARG A 33 1.67 12.68 14.95
CA ARG A 33 1.31 11.33 14.55
C ARG A 33 -0.09 11.29 13.91
N ARG A 34 -1.09 11.90 14.53
CA ARG A 34 -2.45 12.02 13.98
C ARG A 34 -2.45 12.73 12.63
N HIS A 35 -1.71 13.82 12.50
CA HIS A 35 -1.59 14.53 11.23
C HIS A 35 -1.02 13.62 10.13
N LEU A 36 0.06 12.90 10.41
CA LEU A 36 0.68 11.97 9.46
C LEU A 36 -0.26 10.81 9.07
N LEU A 37 -0.91 10.19 10.06
CA LEU A 37 -1.81 9.05 9.83
C LEU A 37 -3.13 9.46 9.15
N SER A 38 -3.54 10.72 9.27
CA SER A 38 -4.77 11.22 8.64
C SER A 38 -4.79 11.12 7.12
N ASP A 39 -3.61 11.03 6.47
CA ASP A 39 -3.52 10.83 5.02
C ASP A 39 -3.82 9.39 4.57
N ARG A 40 -3.99 8.43 5.49
CA ARG A 40 -4.40 7.05 5.16
C ARG A 40 -3.40 6.30 4.28
N PHE A 41 -2.13 6.55 4.46
CA PHE A 41 -1.09 5.93 3.64
C PHE A 41 -0.90 4.45 3.96
N LEU A 42 -0.82 3.62 2.93
CA LEU A 42 -0.65 2.16 3.02
C LEU A 42 -1.69 1.47 3.93
N SER A 43 -1.23 0.47 4.67
CA SER A 43 -2.03 -0.34 5.58
C SER A 43 -2.00 0.14 7.04
N SER A 44 -1.56 1.38 7.30
CA SER A 44 -1.41 1.91 8.66
C SER A 44 -2.70 1.90 9.50
N HIS A 45 -3.82 1.95 8.82
CA HIS A 45 -5.18 2.07 9.38
C HIS A 45 -6.03 0.80 9.25
N ILE A 46 -5.45 -0.32 8.80
CA ILE A 46 -6.22 -1.55 8.53
C ILE A 46 -6.75 -2.19 9.81
N LEU A 47 -5.94 -2.24 10.87
CA LEU A 47 -6.36 -2.81 12.13
C LEU A 47 -7.27 -1.85 12.89
N ASP A 48 -8.46 -2.31 13.22
CA ASP A 48 -9.53 -1.50 13.84
C ASP A 48 -9.07 -0.75 15.10
N PRO A 49 -8.38 -1.38 16.06
CA PRO A 49 -7.92 -0.67 17.25
C PRO A 49 -6.90 0.45 16.98
N VAL A 50 -6.06 0.28 15.94
CA VAL A 50 -5.12 1.31 15.52
C VAL A 50 -5.85 2.48 14.87
N ASP A 51 -6.87 2.21 14.04
CA ASP A 51 -7.68 3.22 13.40
C ASP A 51 -8.57 4.00 14.37
N GLN A 52 -9.07 3.33 15.41
CA GLN A 52 -9.86 3.94 16.50
C GLN A 52 -8.98 4.65 17.54
N GLU A 53 -7.66 4.61 17.40
CA GLU A 53 -6.70 5.16 18.35
C GLU A 53 -6.88 4.62 19.79
N GLU A 54 -7.21 3.32 19.91
CA GLU A 54 -7.35 2.68 21.21
C GLU A 54 -6.05 2.77 22.02
N GLU A 55 -6.11 3.06 23.31
CA GLU A 55 -4.93 3.29 24.16
C GLU A 55 -3.97 2.09 24.20
N TRP A 56 -4.50 0.88 24.03
CA TRP A 56 -3.71 -0.34 23.99
C TRP A 56 -3.18 -0.72 22.60
N ALA A 57 -3.47 0.08 21.56
CA ALA A 57 -3.00 -0.11 20.20
C ALA A 57 -2.12 1.09 19.76
N PHE A 58 -0.82 0.87 19.69
CA PHE A 58 0.14 1.90 19.32
C PHE A 58 0.67 1.67 17.92
N ILE A 59 0.75 2.73 17.12
CA ILE A 59 1.45 2.71 15.84
C ILE A 59 2.65 3.64 15.86
N SER A 60 3.81 3.13 15.44
CA SER A 60 5.03 3.91 15.25
C SER A 60 5.45 3.94 13.79
N VAL A 61 5.84 5.13 13.31
CA VAL A 61 6.44 5.36 11.99
C VAL A 61 7.93 5.65 12.22
N PRO A 62 8.79 4.60 12.24
CA PRO A 62 10.16 4.70 12.73
C PRO A 62 11.08 5.52 11.82
N ASP A 63 10.71 5.74 10.57
CA ASP A 63 11.47 6.51 9.58
C ASP A 63 10.99 7.96 9.43
N ASP A 64 9.99 8.39 10.20
CA ASP A 64 9.65 9.80 10.34
C ASP A 64 10.38 10.43 11.54
N ALA A 65 11.54 11.02 11.28
CA ALA A 65 12.38 11.62 12.32
C ALA A 65 11.65 12.68 13.16
N ARG A 66 10.63 13.34 12.61
CA ARG A 66 9.91 14.41 13.32
C ARG A 66 9.02 13.83 14.43
N THR A 67 8.22 12.84 14.14
CA THR A 67 7.40 12.19 15.17
C THR A 67 8.26 11.46 16.19
N GLN A 68 9.34 10.78 15.74
CA GLN A 68 10.26 10.08 16.63
C GLN A 68 10.93 11.06 17.62
N ARG A 69 11.45 12.19 17.14
CA ARG A 69 12.08 13.18 18.00
C ARG A 69 11.10 13.91 18.91
N ALA A 70 9.88 14.19 18.46
CA ALA A 70 8.85 14.77 19.31
C ALA A 70 8.56 13.86 20.52
N TRP A 71 8.36 12.55 20.27
CA TRP A 71 8.15 11.56 21.33
C TRP A 71 9.35 11.50 22.29
N ALA A 72 10.58 11.40 21.75
CA ALA A 72 11.78 11.34 22.57
C ALA A 72 11.96 12.57 23.47
N ASN A 73 11.69 13.76 22.94
CA ASN A 73 11.76 15.01 23.70
C ASN A 73 10.72 15.05 24.83
N GLU A 74 9.48 14.63 24.57
CA GLU A 74 8.41 14.57 25.58
C GLU A 74 8.73 13.58 26.70
N LYS A 75 9.54 12.56 26.41
CA LYS A 75 10.00 11.55 27.38
C LYS A 75 11.35 11.89 28.02
N GLY A 76 11.92 13.06 27.73
CA GLY A 76 13.20 13.48 28.29
C GLY A 76 14.39 12.66 27.82
N MET A 77 14.30 12.00 26.67
CA MET A 77 15.43 11.24 26.13
C MET A 77 16.54 12.17 25.64
N PRO A 78 17.81 11.76 25.71
CA PRO A 78 18.92 12.54 25.19
C PRO A 78 18.74 12.87 23.70
N SER A 79 19.15 14.05 23.25
CA SER A 79 19.15 14.45 21.85
C SER A 79 20.03 13.55 20.96
N SER A 80 21.00 12.86 21.56
CA SER A 80 21.86 11.85 20.92
C SER A 80 21.21 10.46 20.76
N ALA A 81 20.02 10.23 21.33
CA ALA A 81 19.35 8.95 21.21
C ALA A 81 19.12 8.59 19.73
N THR A 82 19.48 7.38 19.36
CA THR A 82 19.28 6.86 18.00
C THR A 82 17.80 6.52 17.75
N ASP A 83 17.40 6.45 16.47
CA ASP A 83 16.02 6.08 16.11
C ASP A 83 15.65 4.67 16.64
N THR A 84 16.64 3.77 16.72
CA THR A 84 16.44 2.44 17.29
C THR A 84 16.22 2.49 18.80
N GLU A 85 16.93 3.33 19.53
CA GLU A 85 16.74 3.52 20.98
C GLU A 85 15.38 4.14 21.28
N ILE A 86 14.95 5.13 20.49
CA ILE A 86 13.63 5.73 20.60
C ILE A 86 12.54 4.67 20.37
N LEU A 87 12.67 3.86 19.31
CA LEU A 87 11.71 2.81 19.00
C LEU A 87 11.61 1.75 20.12
N LEU A 88 12.74 1.30 20.67
CA LEU A 88 12.75 0.35 21.79
C LEU A 88 12.10 0.95 23.05
N ALA A 89 12.38 2.23 23.34
CA ALA A 89 11.75 2.91 24.46
C ALA A 89 10.22 3.06 24.28
N GLN A 90 9.74 3.31 23.07
CA GLN A 90 8.30 3.31 22.75
C GLN A 90 7.66 1.95 23.03
N ILE A 91 8.31 0.86 22.59
CA ILE A 91 7.81 -0.51 22.77
C ILE A 91 7.77 -0.87 24.27
N GLU A 92 8.79 -0.49 25.04
CA GLU A 92 8.88 -0.75 26.46
C GLU A 92 7.84 0.06 27.25
N GLU A 93 7.73 1.36 27.01
CA GLU A 93 6.74 2.23 27.69
C GLU A 93 5.31 1.80 27.38
N HIS A 94 5.04 1.40 26.14
CA HIS A 94 3.74 0.85 25.76
C HIS A 94 3.44 -0.51 26.41
N ARG A 95 4.43 -1.17 27.05
CA ARG A 95 4.30 -2.52 27.64
C ARG A 95 3.72 -3.52 26.63
N THR A 96 4.31 -3.54 25.45
CA THR A 96 3.84 -4.29 24.30
C THR A 96 3.79 -5.80 24.57
N ASP A 97 2.66 -6.43 24.28
CA ASP A 97 2.51 -7.90 24.25
C ASP A 97 2.72 -8.45 22.84
N VAL A 98 2.13 -7.77 21.83
CA VAL A 98 2.13 -8.18 20.44
C VAL A 98 2.83 -7.11 19.60
N PHE A 99 3.91 -7.50 18.94
CA PHE A 99 4.69 -6.67 18.03
C PHE A 99 4.37 -7.06 16.58
N TYR A 100 3.73 -6.14 15.83
CA TYR A 100 3.38 -6.35 14.43
C TYR A 100 4.25 -5.49 13.51
N ASN A 101 5.12 -6.13 12.76
CA ASN A 101 6.22 -5.53 12.03
C ASN A 101 5.93 -5.45 10.52
N HIS A 102 5.72 -4.25 9.98
CA HIS A 102 5.58 -4.02 8.53
C HIS A 102 6.90 -3.65 7.83
N GLY A 103 8.00 -3.63 8.56
CA GLY A 103 9.34 -3.37 8.02
C GLY A 103 10.34 -4.49 8.31
N PRO A 104 10.01 -5.79 8.11
CA PRO A 104 10.81 -6.89 8.62
C PRO A 104 12.18 -7.04 7.94
N ILE A 105 12.41 -6.41 6.79
CA ILE A 105 13.74 -6.36 6.16
C ILE A 105 14.70 -5.48 6.94
N THR A 106 14.22 -4.38 7.50
CA THR A 106 15.03 -3.45 8.31
C THR A 106 15.05 -3.87 9.78
N PHE A 107 13.89 -4.32 10.28
CA PHE A 107 13.69 -4.75 11.67
C PHE A 107 13.58 -6.27 11.74
N ASP A 108 14.67 -6.92 11.34
CA ASP A 108 14.81 -8.37 11.25
C ASP A 108 15.07 -9.04 12.62
N SER A 109 15.46 -10.32 12.65
CA SER A 109 15.75 -11.06 13.88
C SER A 109 16.86 -10.40 14.73
N LYS A 110 17.77 -9.63 14.14
CA LYS A 110 18.78 -8.87 14.88
C LYS A 110 18.13 -7.78 15.74
N PHE A 111 17.14 -7.08 15.17
CA PHE A 111 16.36 -6.11 15.94
C PHE A 111 15.49 -6.80 17.01
N LEU A 112 14.81 -7.90 16.64
CA LEU A 112 13.91 -8.62 17.55
C LEU A 112 14.60 -9.16 18.81
N ARG A 113 15.90 -9.47 18.78
CA ARG A 113 16.68 -9.86 19.97
C ARG A 113 16.78 -8.76 21.03
N ARG A 114 16.50 -7.50 20.65
CA ARG A 114 16.57 -6.33 21.52
C ARG A 114 15.22 -5.96 22.15
N LEU A 115 14.15 -6.62 21.73
CA LEU A 115 12.80 -6.34 22.24
C LEU A 115 12.71 -6.66 23.74
N PRO A 116 11.95 -5.86 24.51
CA PRO A 116 11.74 -6.13 25.93
C PRO A 116 11.00 -7.46 26.13
N ALA A 117 11.22 -8.08 27.30
CA ALA A 117 10.64 -9.38 27.67
C ALA A 117 9.09 -9.38 27.73
N SER A 118 8.45 -8.21 27.77
CA SER A 118 7.00 -8.07 27.69
C SER A 118 6.44 -8.54 26.34
N VAL A 119 7.20 -8.42 25.24
CA VAL A 119 6.77 -8.83 23.91
C VAL A 119 6.74 -10.35 23.81
N LYS A 120 5.53 -10.90 23.75
CA LYS A 120 5.26 -12.35 23.69
C LYS A 120 5.12 -12.84 22.25
N VAL A 121 4.44 -12.07 21.39
CA VAL A 121 4.14 -12.46 20.01
C VAL A 121 4.76 -11.46 19.04
N LYS A 122 5.47 -11.98 18.04
CA LYS A 122 6.17 -11.21 17.00
C LYS A 122 5.66 -11.64 15.62
N LEU A 123 4.75 -10.86 15.06
CA LEU A 123 4.24 -11.07 13.71
C LEU A 123 4.92 -10.12 12.71
N CYS A 124 5.05 -10.51 11.45
CA CYS A 124 5.42 -9.56 10.41
C CYS A 124 4.53 -9.69 9.18
N TRP A 125 4.23 -8.54 8.58
CA TRP A 125 3.67 -8.45 7.25
C TRP A 125 4.78 -8.27 6.22
N ILE A 126 4.79 -9.12 5.20
CA ILE A 126 5.67 -8.96 4.06
C ILE A 126 4.98 -9.52 2.80
N ALA A 127 4.93 -8.74 1.72
CA ALA A 127 4.31 -9.12 0.45
C ALA A 127 5.34 -9.02 -0.70
N SER A 128 6.59 -9.38 -0.41
CA SER A 128 7.69 -9.39 -1.37
C SER A 128 8.68 -10.50 -1.04
N PRO A 129 9.49 -10.96 -2.01
CA PRO A 129 10.55 -11.92 -1.73
C PRO A 129 11.54 -11.41 -0.68
N ILE A 130 11.90 -12.28 0.25
CA ILE A 130 12.89 -11.98 1.30
C ILE A 130 14.29 -12.00 0.68
N LYS A 131 15.02 -10.91 0.84
CA LYS A 131 16.41 -10.80 0.43
C LYS A 131 17.24 -10.25 1.59
N ASN A 132 18.29 -10.97 1.96
CA ASN A 132 19.30 -10.53 2.94
C ASN A 132 18.73 -10.12 4.31
N ALA A 133 17.66 -10.76 4.77
CA ALA A 133 17.09 -10.55 6.09
C ALA A 133 16.82 -11.88 6.78
N ASP A 134 17.11 -11.95 8.07
CA ASP A 134 16.79 -13.09 8.92
C ASP A 134 15.44 -12.85 9.62
N LEU A 135 14.41 -13.61 9.25
CA LEU A 135 13.07 -13.51 9.84
C LEU A 135 12.75 -14.65 10.82
N SER A 136 13.74 -15.47 11.19
CA SER A 136 13.56 -16.68 12.01
C SER A 136 12.98 -16.44 13.42
N LEU A 137 13.10 -15.23 13.96
CA LEU A 137 12.54 -14.86 15.26
C LEU A 137 11.12 -14.29 15.19
N HIS A 138 10.51 -14.16 14.01
CA HIS A 138 9.08 -13.88 13.91
C HIS A 138 8.31 -15.17 14.14
N ASP A 139 7.28 -15.10 14.96
CA ASP A 139 6.41 -16.25 15.28
C ASP A 139 5.52 -16.60 14.08
N ARG A 140 5.16 -15.60 13.24
CA ARG A 140 4.49 -15.78 11.95
C ARG A 140 4.89 -14.67 10.96
N CYS A 141 5.15 -15.07 9.72
CA CYS A 141 5.22 -14.17 8.56
C CYS A 141 3.89 -14.25 7.83
N VAL A 142 3.20 -13.12 7.69
CA VAL A 142 1.85 -13.10 7.13
C VAL A 142 1.77 -12.30 5.85
N CYS A 143 0.96 -12.75 4.92
CA CYS A 143 0.50 -12.01 3.74
C CYS A 143 -0.70 -12.71 3.09
N ASN A 144 -1.18 -12.14 1.99
CA ASN A 144 -2.28 -12.67 1.19
C ASN A 144 -1.83 -13.14 -0.22
N PHE A 145 -0.60 -13.67 -0.33
CA PHE A 145 -0.07 -14.28 -1.55
C PHE A 145 0.42 -15.69 -1.23
N GLN A 146 -0.39 -16.71 -1.59
CA GLN A 146 -0.09 -18.10 -1.27
C GLN A 146 1.27 -18.54 -1.80
N GLY A 147 1.66 -18.13 -3.02
CA GLY A 147 2.96 -18.47 -3.58
C GLY A 147 4.15 -17.95 -2.77
N LEU A 148 4.00 -16.79 -2.09
CA LEU A 148 5.03 -16.28 -1.16
C LEU A 148 5.03 -17.05 0.15
N LEU A 149 3.86 -17.37 0.71
CA LEU A 149 3.76 -18.17 1.93
C LEU A 149 4.42 -19.53 1.75
N ASP A 150 4.15 -20.22 0.63
CA ASP A 150 4.76 -21.51 0.28
C ASP A 150 6.29 -21.41 0.12
N GLN A 151 6.76 -20.31 -0.48
CA GLN A 151 8.19 -20.06 -0.61
C GLN A 151 8.86 -19.89 0.76
N TRP A 152 8.24 -19.14 1.68
CA TRP A 152 8.81 -18.92 3.00
C TRP A 152 8.74 -20.15 3.88
N GLN A 153 7.69 -20.97 3.76
CA GLN A 153 7.61 -22.26 4.42
C GLN A 153 8.78 -23.18 4.02
N ARG A 154 9.12 -23.19 2.72
CA ARG A 154 10.30 -23.93 2.23
C ARG A 154 11.62 -23.40 2.79
N LEU A 155 11.67 -22.13 3.21
CA LEU A 155 12.80 -21.54 3.93
C LEU A 155 12.76 -21.78 5.45
N GLY A 156 11.79 -22.57 5.94
CA GLY A 156 11.65 -22.91 7.35
C GLY A 156 10.94 -21.86 8.19
N LEU A 157 10.33 -20.83 7.57
CA LEU A 157 9.57 -19.80 8.29
C LEU A 157 8.14 -20.29 8.60
N LYS A 158 7.64 -19.94 9.74
CA LYS A 158 6.22 -20.13 10.07
C LYS A 158 5.40 -19.04 9.40
N THR A 159 4.39 -19.43 8.63
CA THR A 159 3.58 -18.51 7.84
C THR A 159 2.10 -18.63 8.16
N ALA A 160 1.33 -17.60 7.85
CA ALA A 160 -0.12 -17.65 7.88
C ALA A 160 -0.72 -16.70 6.83
N TRP A 161 -1.89 -17.04 6.32
CA TRP A 161 -2.68 -16.19 5.47
C TRP A 161 -3.30 -15.04 6.28
N PHE A 162 -3.20 -13.83 5.76
CA PHE A 162 -3.89 -12.67 6.33
C PHE A 162 -4.18 -11.66 5.22
N GLU A 163 -5.40 -11.18 5.14
CA GLU A 163 -5.86 -10.22 4.13
C GLU A 163 -5.98 -8.81 4.71
N PRO A 164 -5.78 -7.77 3.89
CA PRO A 164 -6.06 -6.40 4.29
C PRO A 164 -7.54 -6.16 4.57
N ALA A 165 -7.86 -5.22 5.47
CA ALA A 165 -9.20 -4.68 5.60
C ALA A 165 -9.47 -3.58 4.58
N HIS A 166 -10.74 -3.33 4.31
CA HIS A 166 -11.20 -2.16 3.57
C HIS A 166 -11.12 -0.90 4.44
N ASP A 167 -10.59 0.17 3.86
CA ASP A 167 -10.67 1.49 4.49
C ASP A 167 -12.00 2.19 4.14
N THR A 168 -12.87 2.35 5.13
CA THR A 168 -14.17 3.04 4.96
C THR A 168 -14.03 4.49 4.48
N VAL A 169 -12.87 5.12 4.66
CA VAL A 169 -12.58 6.44 4.10
C VAL A 169 -12.55 6.39 2.58
N ALA A 170 -12.10 5.29 1.98
CA ALA A 170 -12.11 5.11 0.51
C ALA A 170 -13.53 5.16 -0.07
N SER A 171 -14.52 4.57 0.62
CA SER A 171 -15.93 4.60 0.19
C SER A 171 -16.50 6.02 0.09
N ARG A 172 -15.98 6.97 0.85
CA ARG A 172 -16.41 8.39 0.76
C ARG A 172 -16.09 9.02 -0.59
N TYR A 173 -15.04 8.53 -1.25
CA TYR A 173 -14.64 8.98 -2.59
C TYR A 173 -15.44 8.30 -3.70
N ALA A 174 -16.15 7.20 -3.39
CA ALA A 174 -17.06 6.54 -4.34
C ALA A 174 -18.39 7.28 -4.47
N ILE A 175 -18.85 7.91 -3.38
CA ILE A 175 -20.19 8.52 -3.29
C ILE A 175 -20.13 9.98 -3.79
N GLY A 176 -20.97 10.32 -4.78
CA GLY A 176 -21.13 11.70 -5.27
C GLY A 176 -19.94 12.23 -6.08
N SER A 177 -18.93 11.43 -6.38
CA SER A 177 -17.80 11.83 -7.21
C SER A 177 -18.17 11.76 -8.69
N GLU A 178 -17.99 12.86 -9.40
CA GLU A 178 -18.02 12.85 -10.86
C GLU A 178 -16.78 12.10 -11.40
N ARG A 179 -16.99 11.08 -12.24
CA ARG A 179 -15.91 10.29 -12.85
C ARG A 179 -15.30 11.05 -14.03
N ARG A 180 -14.39 11.99 -13.73
CA ARG A 180 -13.77 12.87 -14.73
C ARG A 180 -12.59 12.25 -15.43
N VAL A 181 -11.90 11.30 -14.79
CA VAL A 181 -10.75 10.58 -15.35
C VAL A 181 -11.26 9.31 -16.00
N ASP A 182 -10.90 9.07 -17.26
CA ASP A 182 -11.36 7.86 -17.94
C ASP A 182 -10.57 6.64 -17.49
N VAL A 183 -9.23 6.72 -17.49
CA VAL A 183 -8.36 5.61 -17.09
C VAL A 183 -7.27 6.11 -16.14
N ALA A 184 -7.17 5.51 -14.97
CA ALA A 184 -6.13 5.81 -14.00
C ALA A 184 -5.23 4.60 -13.72
N PHE A 185 -3.94 4.86 -13.52
CA PHE A 185 -2.97 3.92 -12.97
C PHE A 185 -2.11 4.63 -11.92
N ALA A 186 -1.85 3.98 -10.78
CA ALA A 186 -0.88 4.48 -9.81
C ALA A 186 0.01 3.35 -9.32
N GLY A 187 1.33 3.51 -9.42
CA GLY A 187 2.26 2.47 -8.99
C GLY A 187 3.73 2.79 -9.28
N GLY A 188 4.61 1.92 -8.83
CA GLY A 188 6.04 2.03 -9.12
C GLY A 188 6.34 1.80 -10.61
N TYR A 189 7.18 2.62 -11.19
CA TYR A 189 7.69 2.39 -12.55
C TYR A 189 9.08 1.76 -12.49
N SER A 190 9.23 0.62 -13.17
CA SER A 190 10.52 -0.04 -13.36
C SER A 190 10.56 -0.70 -14.73
N ARG A 191 11.67 -0.57 -15.44
CA ARG A 191 11.86 -1.22 -16.75
C ARG A 191 11.90 -2.75 -16.68
N HIS A 192 12.07 -3.32 -15.50
CA HIS A 192 12.05 -4.77 -15.29
C HIS A 192 10.63 -5.36 -15.42
N HIS A 193 9.58 -4.54 -15.33
CA HIS A 193 8.20 -4.99 -15.50
C HIS A 193 7.77 -4.90 -16.97
N VAL A 194 8.33 -5.78 -17.80
CA VAL A 194 8.16 -5.71 -19.27
C VAL A 194 6.70 -5.79 -19.70
N LYS A 195 5.95 -6.79 -19.21
CA LYS A 195 4.52 -6.98 -19.56
C LYS A 195 3.67 -5.78 -19.15
N ARG A 196 3.85 -5.31 -17.91
CA ARG A 196 3.13 -4.14 -17.41
C ARG A 196 3.44 -2.87 -18.21
N ASN A 197 4.71 -2.65 -18.54
CA ASN A 197 5.10 -1.47 -19.29
C ASN A 197 4.57 -1.50 -20.74
N ASP A 198 4.50 -2.67 -21.37
CA ASP A 198 3.88 -2.84 -22.69
C ASP A 198 2.38 -2.50 -22.63
N LEU A 199 1.66 -3.06 -21.68
CA LEU A 199 0.26 -2.70 -21.43
C LEU A 199 0.07 -1.19 -21.27
N LEU A 200 0.84 -0.56 -20.38
CA LEU A 200 0.71 0.89 -20.11
C LEU A 200 1.05 1.74 -21.34
N LYS A 201 2.01 1.33 -22.17
CA LYS A 201 2.29 1.99 -23.46
C LYS A 201 1.10 1.95 -24.40
N ARG A 202 0.45 0.80 -24.52
CA ARG A 202 -0.72 0.65 -25.38
C ARG A 202 -1.88 1.49 -24.86
N ILE A 203 -2.15 1.46 -23.55
CA ILE A 203 -3.18 2.32 -22.94
C ILE A 203 -2.85 3.80 -23.11
N SER A 204 -1.57 4.21 -23.06
CA SER A 204 -1.20 5.61 -23.24
C SER A 204 -1.55 6.17 -24.61
N ALA A 205 -1.61 5.33 -25.64
CA ALA A 205 -2.07 5.73 -26.98
C ALA A 205 -3.55 6.15 -27.02
N LEU A 206 -4.35 5.78 -26.01
CA LEU A 206 -5.72 6.27 -25.87
C LEU A 206 -5.80 7.71 -25.35
N GLY A 207 -4.68 8.28 -24.89
CA GLY A 207 -4.62 9.63 -24.30
C GLY A 207 -5.00 10.77 -25.24
N ASP A 208 -5.00 10.53 -26.56
CA ASP A 208 -5.49 11.49 -27.55
C ASP A 208 -7.02 11.62 -27.59
N ARG A 209 -7.74 10.59 -27.07
CA ARG A 209 -9.22 10.49 -27.09
C ARG A 209 -9.85 10.53 -25.71
N TYR A 210 -9.11 10.08 -24.68
CA TYR A 210 -9.61 9.89 -23.33
C TYR A 210 -8.65 10.53 -22.30
N ASP A 211 -9.19 10.88 -21.12
CA ASP A 211 -8.35 11.34 -20.01
C ASP A 211 -7.67 10.15 -19.33
N VAL A 212 -6.44 9.88 -19.75
CA VAL A 212 -5.58 8.82 -19.22
C VAL A 212 -4.55 9.40 -18.27
N ARG A 213 -4.49 8.93 -17.02
CA ARG A 213 -3.54 9.44 -16.00
C ARG A 213 -2.76 8.33 -15.34
N PHE A 214 -1.43 8.37 -15.53
CA PHE A 214 -0.50 7.45 -14.89
C PHE A 214 0.35 8.15 -13.84
N HIS A 215 0.19 7.80 -12.59
CA HIS A 215 0.93 8.33 -11.46
C HIS A 215 2.07 7.39 -11.08
N PHE A 216 3.28 7.68 -11.54
CA PHE A 216 4.44 6.82 -11.35
C PHE A 216 5.29 7.20 -10.14
N LEU A 217 5.52 6.25 -9.24
CA LEU A 217 6.56 6.35 -8.24
C LEU A 217 7.89 5.91 -8.87
N LEU A 218 8.81 6.86 -9.01
CA LEU A 218 10.14 6.64 -9.57
C LEU A 218 11.19 6.47 -8.46
N GLY A 219 12.12 5.55 -8.64
CA GLY A 219 13.33 5.50 -7.83
C GLY A 219 14.16 6.80 -7.95
N LYS A 220 15.02 7.09 -6.96
CA LYS A 220 15.79 8.34 -6.87
C LYS A 220 16.53 8.69 -8.17
N ALA A 221 17.29 7.72 -8.75
CA ALA A 221 18.03 7.93 -9.99
C ALA A 221 17.10 8.18 -11.20
N ALA A 222 16.01 7.42 -11.33
CA ALA A 222 15.04 7.61 -12.40
C ALA A 222 14.34 8.97 -12.30
N ARG A 223 14.02 9.43 -11.09
CA ARG A 223 13.43 10.76 -10.87
C ARG A 223 14.37 11.87 -11.34
N LEU A 224 15.66 11.80 -10.97
CA LEU A 224 16.65 12.79 -11.41
C LEU A 224 16.79 12.83 -12.94
N VAL A 225 16.86 11.66 -13.58
CA VAL A 225 16.96 11.54 -15.04
C VAL A 225 15.74 12.11 -15.75
N ASN A 226 14.54 11.89 -15.21
CA ASN A 226 13.31 12.35 -15.85
C ASN A 226 13.04 13.85 -15.71
N HIS A 227 13.70 14.55 -14.80
CA HIS A 227 13.62 16.00 -14.68
C HIS A 227 14.35 16.77 -15.79
N ASN A 228 15.37 16.16 -16.43
CA ASN A 228 16.21 16.85 -17.41
C ASN A 228 16.25 16.10 -18.74
N PHE A 229 16.03 16.84 -19.84
CA PHE A 229 16.06 16.29 -21.20
C PHE A 229 17.42 15.65 -21.54
N LEU A 230 18.53 16.32 -21.22
CA LEU A 230 19.88 15.82 -21.51
C LEU A 230 20.17 14.54 -20.71
N PHE A 231 19.74 14.48 -19.45
CA PHE A 231 19.90 13.27 -18.65
C PHE A 231 19.06 12.12 -19.20
N ARG A 232 17.87 12.37 -19.72
CA ARG A 232 17.06 11.32 -20.37
C ARG A 232 17.77 10.73 -21.61
N GLN A 233 18.46 11.56 -22.38
CA GLN A 233 19.26 11.08 -23.52
C GLN A 233 20.51 10.32 -23.06
N ALA A 234 21.21 10.83 -22.06
CA ALA A 234 22.43 10.20 -21.54
C ALA A 234 22.15 8.87 -20.80
N PHE A 235 20.99 8.77 -20.13
CA PHE A 235 20.61 7.59 -19.31
C PHE A 235 19.24 7.01 -19.74
N PRO A 236 19.08 6.54 -20.98
CA PRO A 236 17.78 6.11 -21.52
C PRO A 236 17.20 4.91 -20.75
N LYS A 237 18.03 4.10 -20.07
CA LYS A 237 17.59 2.98 -19.24
C LYS A 237 16.83 3.40 -17.96
N LEU A 238 17.02 4.63 -17.49
CA LEU A 238 16.35 5.21 -16.31
C LEU A 238 15.21 6.15 -16.68
N ALA A 239 15.11 6.55 -17.93
CA ALA A 239 14.06 7.43 -18.42
C ALA A 239 12.72 6.68 -18.56
N ILE A 240 11.61 7.38 -18.28
CA ILE A 240 10.28 6.92 -18.66
C ILE A 240 10.20 6.86 -20.19
N ASP A 241 9.56 5.83 -20.71
CA ASP A 241 9.33 5.69 -22.14
C ASP A 241 8.65 6.92 -22.73
N ALA A 242 9.06 7.30 -23.93
CA ALA A 242 8.55 8.51 -24.58
C ALA A 242 7.01 8.47 -24.76
N ALA A 243 6.48 7.30 -25.10
CA ALA A 243 5.04 7.09 -25.27
C ALA A 243 4.22 7.32 -23.99
N LEU A 244 4.83 7.13 -22.81
CA LEU A 244 4.12 7.30 -21.53
C LEU A 244 4.12 8.74 -21.01
N ARG A 245 4.96 9.62 -21.57
CA ARG A 245 5.21 10.94 -20.97
C ARG A 245 4.00 11.86 -20.98
N SER A 246 3.21 11.84 -22.04
CA SER A 246 2.02 12.68 -22.19
C SER A 246 0.95 12.41 -21.13
N VAL A 247 0.89 11.18 -20.64
CA VAL A 247 -0.08 10.71 -19.65
C VAL A 247 0.52 10.48 -18.25
N THR A 248 1.80 10.90 -18.05
CA THR A 248 2.50 10.72 -16.77
C THR A 248 2.34 11.91 -15.86
N TYR A 249 1.93 11.66 -14.65
CA TYR A 249 1.72 12.63 -13.57
C TYR A 249 2.61 12.31 -12.36
N PRO A 250 2.83 13.29 -11.45
CA PRO A 250 3.52 13.05 -10.19
C PRO A 250 2.85 11.92 -9.36
N PRO A 251 3.61 11.19 -8.54
CA PRO A 251 3.04 10.15 -7.69
C PRO A 251 2.01 10.72 -6.71
N VAL A 252 0.97 9.94 -6.44
CA VAL A 252 -0.05 10.24 -5.43
C VAL A 252 -0.08 9.13 -4.38
N PHE A 253 -0.40 9.50 -3.15
CA PHE A 253 -0.46 8.59 -2.02
C PHE A 253 -1.65 8.91 -1.13
N GLY A 254 -2.01 7.98 -0.25
CA GLY A 254 -2.99 8.19 0.79
C GLY A 254 -4.32 8.70 0.25
N ARG A 255 -4.87 9.74 0.84
CA ARG A 255 -6.15 10.33 0.42
C ARG A 255 -6.16 10.86 -1.01
N ALA A 256 -5.03 11.37 -1.51
CA ALA A 256 -4.96 11.80 -2.92
C ALA A 256 -5.02 10.62 -3.90
N LEU A 257 -4.60 9.43 -3.49
CA LEU A 257 -4.81 8.21 -4.26
C LEU A 257 -6.31 7.83 -4.29
N TYR A 258 -7.00 7.92 -3.15
CA TYR A 258 -8.44 7.70 -3.10
C TYR A 258 -9.21 8.71 -3.94
N GLU A 259 -8.81 9.99 -3.90
CA GLU A 259 -9.39 11.03 -4.75
C GLU A 259 -9.22 10.73 -6.24
N LEU A 260 -8.01 10.33 -6.67
CA LEU A 260 -7.77 9.90 -8.04
C LEU A 260 -8.68 8.73 -8.43
N PHE A 261 -8.75 7.68 -7.62
CA PHE A 261 -9.56 6.51 -7.92
C PHE A 261 -11.05 6.78 -7.84
N GLY A 262 -11.49 7.62 -6.88
CA GLY A 262 -12.87 8.09 -6.80
C GLY A 262 -13.29 8.92 -8.01
N SER A 263 -12.37 9.61 -8.68
CA SER A 263 -12.63 10.37 -9.90
C SER A 263 -12.46 9.57 -11.20
N ALA A 264 -11.93 8.33 -11.13
CA ALA A 264 -11.67 7.51 -12.30
C ALA A 264 -12.84 6.57 -12.62
N LYS A 265 -13.15 6.41 -13.93
CA LYS A 265 -14.07 5.37 -14.41
C LYS A 265 -13.40 4.00 -14.28
N ILE A 266 -12.18 3.89 -14.78
CA ILE A 266 -11.39 2.66 -14.81
C ILE A 266 -10.10 2.87 -14.04
N VAL A 267 -9.78 1.96 -13.12
CA VAL A 267 -8.47 1.85 -12.48
C VAL A 267 -7.78 0.60 -13.00
N VAL A 268 -6.68 0.78 -13.70
CA VAL A 268 -5.87 -0.35 -14.19
C VAL A 268 -5.01 -0.87 -13.04
N ASN A 269 -5.13 -2.15 -12.75
CA ASN A 269 -4.23 -2.88 -11.88
C ASN A 269 -3.44 -3.88 -12.74
N ALA A 270 -2.14 -3.92 -12.55
CA ALA A 270 -1.27 -4.86 -13.23
C ALA A 270 -0.27 -5.41 -12.22
N ALA A 271 -0.28 -6.73 -12.06
CA ALA A 271 0.64 -7.39 -11.15
C ALA A 271 2.10 -7.16 -11.56
N ILE A 272 2.96 -7.23 -10.59
CA ILE A 272 4.40 -7.32 -10.82
C ILE A 272 4.77 -8.77 -11.14
N ASP A 273 5.80 -8.98 -11.93
CA ASP A 273 6.23 -10.31 -12.40
C ASP A 273 6.50 -11.32 -11.27
N MET A 274 6.71 -10.84 -10.04
CA MET A 274 6.94 -11.68 -8.85
C MET A 274 5.67 -12.20 -8.17
N ALA A 275 4.49 -11.73 -8.54
CA ALA A 275 3.22 -12.11 -7.90
C ALA A 275 2.75 -13.52 -8.32
N SER A 276 3.44 -14.16 -9.28
CA SER A 276 3.03 -15.46 -9.84
C SER A 276 1.59 -15.38 -10.38
N GLU A 277 0.74 -16.34 -10.05
CA GLU A 277 -0.67 -16.36 -10.46
C GLU A 277 -1.60 -15.66 -9.46
N TYR A 278 -1.13 -15.36 -8.24
CA TYR A 278 -1.94 -14.75 -7.20
C TYR A 278 -2.05 -13.23 -7.37
N ARG A 279 -3.26 -12.72 -7.15
CA ARG A 279 -3.61 -11.30 -7.18
C ARG A 279 -4.22 -10.93 -5.82
N GLY A 280 -3.96 -9.76 -5.32
CA GLY A 280 -4.45 -9.34 -3.99
C GLY A 280 -3.59 -8.24 -3.41
N ASN A 281 -2.93 -7.46 -4.27
CA ASN A 281 -2.24 -6.26 -3.83
C ASN A 281 -3.25 -5.21 -3.34
N MET A 282 -2.81 -4.28 -2.49
CA MET A 282 -3.66 -3.24 -1.90
C MET A 282 -4.51 -2.48 -2.92
N ARG A 283 -4.04 -2.40 -4.17
CA ARG A 283 -4.75 -1.74 -5.26
C ARG A 283 -6.16 -2.31 -5.50
N CYS A 284 -6.36 -3.60 -5.25
CA CYS A 284 -7.68 -4.22 -5.37
C CYS A 284 -8.67 -3.60 -4.39
N TRP A 285 -8.27 -3.46 -3.12
CA TRP A 285 -9.11 -2.83 -2.08
C TRP A 285 -9.33 -1.33 -2.32
N GLU A 286 -8.27 -0.63 -2.73
CA GLU A 286 -8.32 0.81 -2.98
C GLU A 286 -9.18 1.16 -4.20
N ALA A 287 -9.00 0.48 -5.33
CA ALA A 287 -9.75 0.75 -6.56
C ALA A 287 -11.24 0.45 -6.41
N MET A 288 -11.57 -0.78 -5.98
CA MET A 288 -12.98 -1.16 -5.75
C MET A 288 -13.61 -0.37 -4.61
N GLY A 289 -12.87 -0.15 -3.50
CA GLY A 289 -13.34 0.65 -2.38
C GLY A 289 -13.70 2.09 -2.74
N CYS A 290 -12.97 2.69 -3.69
CA CYS A 290 -13.29 4.00 -4.26
C CYS A 290 -14.37 3.95 -5.36
N GLY A 291 -14.97 2.77 -5.61
CA GLY A 291 -16.05 2.58 -6.58
C GLY A 291 -15.62 2.75 -8.03
N ALA A 292 -14.35 2.56 -8.36
CA ALA A 292 -13.90 2.49 -9.74
C ALA A 292 -14.08 1.07 -10.31
N ILE A 293 -14.27 0.95 -11.61
CA ILE A 293 -14.16 -0.35 -12.28
C ILE A 293 -12.68 -0.73 -12.27
N MET A 294 -12.33 -1.77 -11.52
CA MET A 294 -10.97 -2.30 -11.56
C MET A 294 -10.81 -3.19 -12.81
N LEU A 295 -9.89 -2.82 -13.68
CA LEU A 295 -9.42 -3.65 -14.79
C LEU A 295 -8.05 -4.22 -14.43
N SER A 296 -7.98 -5.54 -14.24
CA SER A 296 -6.78 -6.20 -13.72
C SER A 296 -6.36 -7.39 -14.57
N ASP A 297 -5.11 -7.81 -14.47
CA ASP A 297 -4.63 -9.01 -15.16
C ASP A 297 -5.27 -10.29 -14.59
N SER A 298 -5.50 -11.28 -15.44
CA SER A 298 -6.05 -12.57 -15.04
C SER A 298 -5.19 -13.26 -13.98
N GLY A 299 -5.83 -13.98 -13.05
CA GLY A 299 -5.13 -14.70 -11.97
C GLY A 299 -6.08 -15.16 -10.87
N ILE A 300 -5.50 -15.61 -9.75
CA ILE A 300 -6.22 -16.07 -8.57
C ILE A 300 -6.40 -14.89 -7.61
N TYR A 301 -7.64 -14.48 -7.43
CA TYR A 301 -8.02 -13.38 -6.52
C TYR A 301 -8.51 -13.93 -5.18
N PRO A 302 -8.53 -13.09 -4.11
CA PRO A 302 -9.21 -13.43 -2.87
C PRO A 302 -10.65 -13.91 -3.11
N ASP A 303 -11.09 -14.93 -2.35
CA ASP A 303 -12.34 -15.65 -2.61
C ASP A 303 -13.60 -14.78 -2.69
N SER A 304 -13.64 -13.68 -1.97
CA SER A 304 -14.79 -12.75 -2.00
C SER A 304 -14.83 -11.88 -3.26
N MET A 305 -13.71 -11.70 -3.97
CA MET A 305 -13.61 -10.90 -5.18
C MET A 305 -13.91 -11.76 -6.43
N LYS A 306 -14.90 -11.40 -7.20
CA LYS A 306 -15.34 -12.18 -8.37
C LYS A 306 -15.19 -11.41 -9.67
N ASP A 307 -14.37 -11.96 -10.57
CA ASP A 307 -14.26 -11.49 -11.97
C ASP A 307 -15.62 -11.55 -12.67
N GLY A 308 -15.93 -10.56 -13.46
CA GLY A 308 -17.21 -10.40 -14.16
C GLY A 308 -18.36 -9.88 -13.30
N ARG A 309 -18.20 -9.81 -11.97
CA ARG A 309 -19.19 -9.24 -11.03
C ARG A 309 -18.70 -7.98 -10.33
N ASP A 310 -17.52 -8.04 -9.70
CA ASP A 310 -16.97 -6.99 -8.84
C ASP A 310 -15.90 -6.16 -9.57
N PHE A 311 -15.28 -6.75 -10.55
CA PHE A 311 -14.23 -6.18 -11.41
C PHE A 311 -14.14 -6.99 -12.69
N THR A 312 -13.28 -6.57 -13.62
CA THR A 312 -13.02 -7.35 -14.85
C THR A 312 -11.53 -7.58 -15.05
N THR A 313 -11.20 -8.75 -15.62
CA THR A 313 -9.80 -9.10 -15.91
C THR A 313 -9.51 -9.00 -17.40
N TYR A 314 -8.23 -8.83 -17.75
CA TYR A 314 -7.71 -8.92 -19.11
C TYR A 314 -6.66 -10.05 -19.19
N ARG A 315 -6.55 -10.68 -20.36
CA ARG A 315 -5.59 -11.75 -20.67
C ARG A 315 -4.25 -11.20 -21.17
N ASP A 316 -4.34 -10.17 -22.00
CA ASP A 316 -3.22 -9.50 -22.65
C ASP A 316 -3.54 -8.01 -22.89
N ALA A 317 -2.60 -7.30 -23.52
CA ALA A 317 -2.76 -5.88 -23.72
C ALA A 317 -3.83 -5.51 -24.75
N ASP A 318 -4.10 -6.37 -25.76
CA ASP A 318 -5.16 -6.13 -26.73
C ASP A 318 -6.54 -6.31 -26.09
N ASP A 319 -6.75 -7.38 -25.33
CA ASP A 319 -7.96 -7.61 -24.54
C ASP A 319 -8.21 -6.48 -23.51
N ALA A 320 -7.14 -5.92 -22.93
CA ALA A 320 -7.27 -4.77 -22.04
C ALA A 320 -7.76 -3.51 -22.77
N LEU A 321 -7.25 -3.23 -23.96
CA LEU A 321 -7.70 -2.09 -24.78
C LEU A 321 -9.16 -2.23 -25.19
N ASP A 322 -9.54 -3.41 -25.71
CA ASP A 322 -10.93 -3.70 -26.12
C ASP A 322 -11.90 -3.49 -24.95
N LYS A 323 -11.54 -3.95 -23.76
CA LYS A 323 -12.33 -3.74 -22.53
C LYS A 323 -12.41 -2.28 -22.11
N ILE A 324 -11.29 -1.54 -22.15
CA ILE A 324 -11.29 -0.12 -21.86
C ILE A 324 -12.23 0.61 -22.81
N GLU A 325 -12.13 0.37 -24.12
CA GLU A 325 -12.98 1.03 -25.10
C GLU A 325 -14.46 0.64 -24.94
N SER A 326 -14.75 -0.64 -24.67
CA SER A 326 -16.11 -1.10 -24.37
C SER A 326 -16.72 -0.43 -23.13
N ILE A 327 -15.94 -0.34 -22.04
CA ILE A 327 -16.37 0.31 -20.80
C ILE A 327 -16.62 1.81 -21.04
N LEU A 328 -15.72 2.49 -21.75
CA LEU A 328 -15.84 3.93 -21.99
C LEU A 328 -16.93 4.29 -22.99
N ALA A 329 -17.25 3.39 -23.94
CA ALA A 329 -18.33 3.59 -24.90
C ALA A 329 -19.73 3.57 -24.25
N ASP A 330 -19.91 2.77 -23.21
CA ASP A 330 -21.17 2.68 -22.45
C ASP A 330 -20.89 2.46 -20.95
N TYR A 331 -20.32 3.47 -20.30
CA TYR A 331 -19.95 3.40 -18.88
C TYR A 331 -21.15 3.11 -17.96
N ASP A 332 -22.33 3.56 -18.33
CA ASP A 332 -23.53 3.39 -17.51
C ASP A 332 -23.91 1.91 -17.33
N SER A 333 -23.73 1.08 -18.36
CA SER A 333 -23.98 -0.36 -18.27
C SER A 333 -22.97 -1.08 -17.34
N TRP A 334 -21.81 -0.49 -17.07
CA TRP A 334 -20.79 -1.07 -16.20
C TRP A 334 -20.85 -0.56 -14.75
N ARG A 335 -21.73 0.40 -14.44
CA ARG A 335 -21.83 0.97 -13.07
C ARG A 335 -22.16 -0.07 -12.01
N GLU A 336 -22.98 -1.07 -12.36
CA GLU A 336 -23.34 -2.12 -11.41
C GLU A 336 -22.11 -2.93 -10.97
N MET A 337 -21.14 -3.16 -11.86
CA MET A 337 -19.87 -3.83 -11.51
C MET A 337 -19.06 -2.99 -10.51
N ALA A 338 -18.92 -1.69 -10.73
CA ALA A 338 -18.22 -0.79 -9.81
C ALA A 338 -18.88 -0.77 -8.42
N GLU A 339 -20.21 -0.72 -8.40
CA GLU A 339 -20.99 -0.75 -7.15
C GLU A 339 -20.92 -2.11 -6.46
N SER A 340 -20.94 -3.21 -7.21
CA SER A 340 -20.74 -4.57 -6.68
C SER A 340 -19.37 -4.72 -6.04
N GLY A 341 -18.32 -4.24 -6.72
CA GLY A 341 -16.95 -4.23 -6.17
C GLY A 341 -16.86 -3.45 -4.86
N ARG A 342 -17.45 -2.25 -4.79
CA ARG A 342 -17.51 -1.45 -3.57
C ARG A 342 -18.22 -2.19 -2.44
N ARG A 343 -19.41 -2.73 -2.70
CA ARG A 343 -20.17 -3.53 -1.72
C ARG A 343 -19.40 -4.76 -1.24
N THR A 344 -18.67 -5.41 -2.14
CA THR A 344 -17.80 -6.55 -1.76
C THR A 344 -16.71 -6.11 -0.80
N MET A 345 -16.07 -4.94 -1.01
CA MET A 345 -15.09 -4.41 -0.07
C MET A 345 -15.69 -4.13 1.31
N GLU A 346 -16.85 -3.48 1.35
CA GLU A 346 -17.51 -3.12 2.61
C GLU A 346 -18.02 -4.33 3.41
N ASN A 347 -18.54 -5.36 2.72
CA ASN A 347 -19.17 -6.51 3.36
C ASN A 347 -18.20 -7.66 3.67
N ALA A 348 -17.23 -7.91 2.80
CA ALA A 348 -16.31 -9.03 2.97
C ALA A 348 -15.05 -8.66 3.78
N TYR A 349 -14.62 -7.40 3.74
CA TYR A 349 -13.38 -6.93 4.35
C TYR A 349 -13.55 -5.81 5.40
N PRO A 350 -14.61 -5.77 6.21
CA PRO A 350 -14.74 -4.74 7.23
C PRO A 350 -13.67 -4.90 8.30
N LYS A 351 -13.17 -3.78 8.86
CA LYS A 351 -12.06 -3.77 9.83
C LYS A 351 -12.29 -4.66 11.04
N HIS A 352 -13.51 -4.68 11.60
CA HIS A 352 -13.85 -5.51 12.75
C HIS A 352 -13.72 -7.03 12.48
N ARG A 353 -13.99 -7.47 11.23
CA ARG A 353 -13.79 -8.86 10.82
C ARG A 353 -12.30 -9.16 10.71
N GLN A 354 -11.53 -8.29 10.05
CA GLN A 354 -10.09 -8.47 9.91
C GLN A 354 -9.37 -8.39 11.26
N TRP A 355 -9.88 -7.58 12.18
CA TRP A 355 -9.38 -7.56 13.55
C TRP A 355 -9.55 -8.93 14.25
N LYS A 356 -10.71 -9.55 14.14
CA LYS A 356 -10.94 -10.90 14.68
C LYS A 356 -10.02 -11.96 14.06
N GLU A 357 -9.73 -11.86 12.76
CA GLU A 357 -8.75 -12.75 12.12
C GLU A 357 -7.33 -12.50 12.66
N PHE A 358 -6.97 -11.24 12.89
CA PHE A 358 -5.69 -10.90 13.52
C PHE A 358 -5.58 -11.44 14.94
N GLU A 359 -6.65 -11.35 15.76
CA GLU A 359 -6.69 -11.94 17.10
C GLU A 359 -6.45 -13.45 17.05
N ARG A 360 -7.11 -14.17 16.14
CA ARG A 360 -6.88 -15.61 15.94
C ARG A 360 -5.44 -15.92 15.52
N LEU A 361 -4.82 -15.10 14.70
CA LEU A 361 -3.39 -15.26 14.37
C LEU A 361 -2.50 -15.13 15.60
N VAL A 362 -2.78 -14.17 16.47
CA VAL A 362 -2.04 -13.98 17.73
C VAL A 362 -2.24 -15.17 18.66
N GLU A 363 -3.46 -15.67 18.81
CA GLU A 363 -3.80 -16.80 19.66
C GLU A 363 -3.21 -18.14 19.15
N SER A 364 -2.91 -18.24 17.85
CA SER A 364 -2.34 -19.44 17.23
C SER A 364 -0.82 -19.59 17.40
N VAL A 365 -0.16 -18.62 18.03
CA VAL A 365 1.28 -18.62 18.32
C VAL A 365 1.55 -19.26 19.68
#